data_bc5925a6fb6207018020e3bd24619981
#
_entry.id   bc5925a6fb6207018020e3bd24619981
#
_cell.length_a   1.000
_cell.length_b   1.000
_cell.length_c   1.000
_cell.angle_alpha   90.00
_cell.angle_beta   90.00
_cell.angle_gamma   90.00
#
_symmetry.space_group_name_H-M   'P 1'
#
loop_
_entity.id
_entity.type
_entity.pdbx_description
1 polymer ?
#
loop_
_entity_poly.entity_id
_entity_poly.type
_entity_poly.pdbx_seq_one_letter_code
_entity_poly.pdbx_strand_id
1 'polypeptide(L)'
;FIRERTYWPQLALVQLAFVDAAGAPRVLLVDPLVPGMCAALAPLLGDTRVLKVMHSPSEDLVALRQGCGEVPRPLFDTQAAAALAGIGVGVGYQKLVEQLTGTALAKGETRSDWLRRPLSPAQLEYAADDVRHLFEMHDVLLGLLEPLGRVAWAEEDAARVATNAQADAGERWPHLSLRSAQFLDRDGQLRLLRLLRWRERQARESDRPK
;
A
#
# COMPACT_ATOMS: atom_id res chain seq x y z
N PHE A 1 6.01 3.23 -5.56
CA PHE A 1 6.46 2.20 -6.54
C PHE A 1 5.96 2.50 -7.95
N ILE A 2 6.56 1.85 -8.95
CA ILE A 2 6.16 1.90 -10.36
C ILE A 2 5.86 0.47 -10.83
N ARG A 3 4.78 0.30 -11.60
CA ARG A 3 4.34 -0.98 -12.16
C ARG A 3 3.75 -0.81 -13.56
N GLU A 4 4.52 -0.20 -14.47
CA GLU A 4 4.05 0.06 -15.83
C GLU A 4 4.51 -1.01 -16.84
N ARG A 5 5.74 -1.50 -16.69
CA ARG A 5 6.42 -2.38 -17.66
C ARG A 5 6.80 -3.75 -17.08
N THR A 6 6.60 -3.95 -15.78
CA THR A 6 6.99 -5.17 -15.06
C THR A 6 5.78 -5.81 -14.40
N TYR A 7 5.85 -7.10 -14.16
CA TYR A 7 4.89 -7.80 -13.30
C TYR A 7 5.05 -7.36 -11.84
N TRP A 8 6.29 -7.31 -11.37
CA TRP A 8 6.61 -6.91 -10.02
C TRP A 8 6.69 -5.39 -9.90
N PRO A 9 6.09 -4.81 -8.86
CA PRO A 9 6.23 -3.38 -8.61
C PRO A 9 7.68 -3.06 -8.23
N GLN A 10 8.26 -2.03 -8.87
CA GLN A 10 9.57 -1.50 -8.53
C GLN A 10 9.47 -0.41 -7.50
N LEU A 11 10.19 -0.54 -6.37
CA LEU A 11 10.33 0.57 -5.43
C LEU A 11 11.09 1.73 -6.11
N ALA A 12 10.50 2.90 -6.08
CA ALA A 12 11.08 4.12 -6.64
C ALA A 12 11.46 5.12 -5.56
N LEU A 13 10.68 5.18 -4.49
CA LEU A 13 10.92 5.99 -3.30
C LEU A 13 10.19 5.36 -2.11
N VAL A 14 10.74 5.48 -0.90
CA VAL A 14 10.06 5.11 0.34
C VAL A 14 9.96 6.35 1.22
N GLN A 15 8.75 6.72 1.58
CA GLN A 15 8.45 7.86 2.45
C GLN A 15 8.18 7.35 3.87
N LEU A 16 8.79 7.99 4.86
CA LEU A 16 8.62 7.70 6.27
C LEU A 16 8.30 9.00 7.01
N ALA A 17 7.17 9.05 7.71
CA ALA A 17 6.91 10.06 8.71
C ALA A 17 7.15 9.43 10.10
N PHE A 18 7.78 10.18 11.01
CA PHE A 18 8.04 9.74 12.39
C PHE A 18 8.13 10.95 13.29
N VAL A 19 8.02 10.70 14.60
CA VAL A 19 8.26 11.73 15.63
C VAL A 19 9.66 11.50 16.19
N ASP A 20 10.48 12.53 16.17
CA ASP A 20 11.85 12.42 16.69
C ASP A 20 11.89 12.43 18.23
N ALA A 21 13.08 12.24 18.80
CA ALA A 21 13.26 12.21 20.25
C ALA A 21 12.88 13.53 20.98
N ALA A 22 12.77 14.64 20.25
CA ALA A 22 12.31 15.93 20.77
C ALA A 22 10.79 16.11 20.63
N GLY A 23 10.06 15.12 20.12
CA GLY A 23 8.62 15.18 19.87
C GLY A 23 8.25 15.94 18.59
N ALA A 24 9.21 16.25 17.71
CA ALA A 24 8.93 16.96 16.47
C ALA A 24 8.63 15.99 15.31
N PRO A 25 7.60 16.26 14.49
CA PRO A 25 7.31 15.46 13.29
C PRO A 25 8.42 15.64 12.25
N ARG A 26 8.87 14.54 11.69
CA ARG A 26 9.89 14.47 10.65
C ARG A 26 9.40 13.63 9.48
N VAL A 27 9.83 14.01 8.28
CA VAL A 27 9.66 13.20 7.07
C VAL A 27 11.02 12.85 6.52
N LEU A 28 11.22 11.59 6.22
CA LEU A 28 12.42 11.06 5.59
C LEU A 28 12.02 10.44 4.24
N LEU A 29 12.69 10.87 3.18
CA LEU A 29 12.56 10.30 1.85
C LEU A 29 13.77 9.40 1.58
N VAL A 30 13.53 8.11 1.49
CA VAL A 30 14.57 7.10 1.34
C VAL A 30 14.62 6.64 -0.10
N ASP A 31 15.81 6.71 -0.71
CA ASP A 31 16.04 6.24 -2.07
C ASP A 31 16.39 4.75 -2.09
N PRO A 32 15.43 3.86 -2.44
CA PRO A 32 15.65 2.42 -2.46
C PRO A 32 16.56 1.97 -3.61
N LEU A 33 16.85 2.85 -4.57
CA LEU A 33 17.78 2.58 -5.68
C LEU A 33 19.25 2.61 -5.23
N VAL A 34 19.53 3.20 -4.06
CA VAL A 34 20.87 3.19 -3.46
C VAL A 34 21.16 1.80 -2.88
N PRO A 35 22.27 1.16 -3.28
CA PRO A 35 22.63 -0.17 -2.77
C PRO A 35 22.67 -0.22 -1.23
N GLY A 36 22.08 -1.27 -0.66
CA GLY A 36 22.01 -1.48 0.80
C GLY A 36 20.86 -0.77 1.51
N MET A 37 20.19 0.19 0.88
CA MET A 37 19.12 0.98 1.53
C MET A 37 17.91 0.12 1.88
N CYS A 38 17.49 -0.77 0.99
CA CYS A 38 16.40 -1.72 1.28
C CYS A 38 16.76 -2.68 2.42
N ALA A 39 18.01 -3.14 2.50
CA ALA A 39 18.47 -3.98 3.61
C ALA A 39 18.46 -3.22 4.96
N ALA A 40 18.75 -1.91 4.93
CA ALA A 40 18.67 -1.05 6.12
C ALA A 40 17.22 -0.79 6.57
N LEU A 41 16.25 -0.78 5.65
CA LEU A 41 14.82 -0.61 5.95
C LEU A 41 14.16 -1.89 6.49
N ALA A 42 14.62 -3.07 6.07
CA ALA A 42 13.98 -4.33 6.40
C ALA A 42 13.76 -4.56 7.92
N PRO A 43 14.71 -4.27 8.82
CA PRO A 43 14.47 -4.41 10.26
C PRO A 43 13.35 -3.52 10.79
N LEU A 44 13.22 -2.28 10.30
CA LEU A 44 12.13 -1.38 10.67
C LEU A 44 10.78 -1.91 10.20
N LEU A 45 10.71 -2.40 8.97
CA LEU A 45 9.47 -2.93 8.40
C LEU A 45 8.95 -4.13 9.20
N GLY A 46 9.84 -5.04 9.62
CA GLY A 46 9.51 -6.23 10.40
C GLY A 46 9.39 -6.03 11.91
N ASP A 47 9.76 -4.84 12.47
CA ASP A 47 9.71 -4.61 13.91
C ASP A 47 8.27 -4.54 14.43
N THR A 48 7.86 -5.55 15.19
CA THR A 48 6.50 -5.66 15.73
C THR A 48 6.18 -4.66 16.85
N ARG A 49 7.18 -3.94 17.37
CA ARG A 49 7.02 -2.88 18.38
C ARG A 49 6.63 -1.53 17.75
N VAL A 50 6.80 -1.39 16.45
CA VAL A 50 6.52 -0.16 15.71
C VAL A 50 5.32 -0.37 14.81
N LEU A 51 4.22 0.33 15.08
CA LEU A 51 3.05 0.36 14.20
C LEU A 51 3.38 1.12 12.91
N LYS A 52 3.05 0.53 11.76
CA LYS A 52 3.16 1.19 10.46
C LYS A 52 1.78 1.63 10.01
N VAL A 53 1.60 2.94 9.93
CA VAL A 53 0.37 3.55 9.41
C VAL A 53 0.54 3.79 7.92
N MET A 54 -0.35 3.25 7.12
CA MET A 54 -0.33 3.38 5.65
C MET A 54 -1.74 3.65 5.12
N HIS A 55 -1.84 4.07 3.88
CA HIS A 55 -3.11 4.28 3.21
C HIS A 55 -3.24 3.35 2.00
N SER A 56 -4.24 2.46 2.01
CA SER A 56 -4.50 1.51 0.89
C SER A 56 -3.25 0.71 0.47
N PRO A 57 -2.54 0.03 1.39
CA PRO A 57 -1.16 -0.41 1.21
C PRO A 57 -0.98 -1.67 0.35
N SER A 58 -2.02 -2.31 -0.14
CA SER A 58 -1.96 -3.65 -0.75
C SER A 58 -0.85 -3.84 -1.79
N GLU A 59 -0.67 -2.87 -2.68
CA GLU A 59 0.39 -2.92 -3.72
C GLU A 59 1.76 -2.49 -3.15
N ASP A 60 1.78 -1.55 -2.19
CA ASP A 60 3.02 -1.14 -1.51
C ASP A 60 3.63 -2.27 -0.70
N LEU A 61 2.81 -3.10 -0.05
CA LEU A 61 3.28 -4.29 0.66
C LEU A 61 3.98 -5.27 -0.28
N VAL A 62 3.46 -5.46 -1.49
CA VAL A 62 4.11 -6.29 -2.52
C VAL A 62 5.42 -5.67 -2.96
N ALA A 63 5.46 -4.35 -3.18
CA ALA A 63 6.67 -3.63 -3.58
C ALA A 63 7.76 -3.71 -2.50
N LEU A 64 7.41 -3.50 -1.24
CA LEU A 64 8.32 -3.58 -0.09
C LEU A 64 8.84 -5.01 0.11
N ARG A 65 7.98 -6.02 0.01
CA ARG A 65 8.41 -7.42 0.06
C ARG A 65 9.40 -7.76 -1.06
N GLN A 66 9.13 -7.32 -2.29
CA GLN A 66 10.02 -7.58 -3.42
C GLN A 66 11.35 -6.82 -3.30
N GLY A 67 11.32 -5.55 -2.89
CA GLY A 67 12.51 -4.71 -2.82
C GLY A 67 13.32 -4.89 -1.54
N CYS A 68 12.65 -5.02 -0.38
CA CYS A 68 13.29 -5.06 0.94
C CYS A 68 13.25 -6.44 1.61
N GLY A 69 12.51 -7.41 1.05
CA GLY A 69 12.37 -8.75 1.62
C GLY A 69 11.40 -8.86 2.81
N GLU A 70 10.78 -7.74 3.23
CA GLU A 70 9.92 -7.68 4.41
C GLU A 70 8.58 -7.01 4.08
N VAL A 71 7.53 -7.45 4.82
CA VAL A 71 6.20 -6.82 4.80
C VAL A 71 6.01 -6.05 6.11
N PRO A 72 5.60 -4.76 6.04
CA PRO A 72 5.30 -3.96 7.24
C PRO A 72 4.31 -4.63 8.18
N ARG A 73 4.66 -4.74 9.46
CA ARG A 73 3.82 -5.29 10.55
C ARG A 73 4.29 -4.81 11.93
N PRO A 74 3.38 -4.54 12.89
CA PRO A 74 1.93 -4.40 12.69
C PRO A 74 1.58 -3.25 11.76
N LEU A 75 0.39 -3.31 11.15
CA LEU A 75 -0.07 -2.38 10.13
C LEU A 75 -1.41 -1.76 10.55
N PHE A 76 -1.61 -0.49 10.21
CA PHE A 76 -2.90 0.20 10.26
C PHE A 76 -3.18 0.81 8.87
N ASP A 77 -4.30 0.42 8.24
CA ASP A 77 -4.72 0.95 6.94
C ASP A 77 -5.78 2.03 7.14
N THR A 78 -5.41 3.29 6.89
CA THR A 78 -6.32 4.43 7.05
C THR A 78 -7.52 4.38 6.09
N GLN A 79 -7.41 3.74 4.92
CA GLN A 79 -8.52 3.58 3.99
C GLN A 79 -9.56 2.57 4.52
N ALA A 80 -9.10 1.42 5.02
CA ALA A 80 -9.96 0.42 5.63
C ALA A 80 -10.61 0.95 6.92
N ALA A 81 -9.83 1.64 7.76
CA ALA A 81 -10.31 2.29 8.97
C ALA A 81 -11.41 3.33 8.67
N ALA A 82 -11.24 4.15 7.62
CA ALA A 82 -12.26 5.12 7.18
C ALA A 82 -13.57 4.44 6.74
N ALA A 83 -13.47 3.30 6.05
CA ALA A 83 -14.66 2.52 5.68
C ALA A 83 -15.37 1.96 6.92
N LEU A 84 -14.63 1.42 7.88
CA LEU A 84 -15.16 0.91 9.14
C LEU A 84 -15.74 2.00 10.04
N ALA A 85 -15.21 3.22 9.98
CA ALA A 85 -15.74 4.40 10.67
C ALA A 85 -17.00 4.98 9.98
N GLY A 86 -17.39 4.48 8.80
CA GLY A 86 -18.56 4.96 8.06
C GLY A 86 -18.32 6.22 7.21
N ILE A 87 -17.07 6.64 7.02
CA ILE A 87 -16.70 7.81 6.20
C ILE A 87 -16.90 7.51 4.71
N GLY A 88 -16.52 6.29 4.27
CA GLY A 88 -16.71 5.85 2.91
C GLY A 88 -15.77 4.72 2.53
N VAL A 89 -16.17 3.93 1.52
CA VAL A 89 -15.38 2.82 0.99
C VAL A 89 -14.46 3.33 -0.12
N GLY A 90 -13.17 2.98 -0.05
CA GLY A 90 -12.20 3.30 -1.10
C GLY A 90 -11.91 4.81 -1.24
N VAL A 91 -12.06 5.58 -0.17
CA VAL A 91 -11.72 7.02 -0.18
C VAL A 91 -10.22 7.17 -0.39
N GLY A 92 -9.81 7.95 -1.40
CA GLY A 92 -8.40 8.20 -1.69
C GLY A 92 -7.74 9.13 -0.68
N TYR A 93 -6.40 9.04 -0.55
CA TYR A 93 -5.60 9.73 0.47
C TYR A 93 -5.89 11.22 0.58
N GLN A 94 -5.76 11.98 -0.52
CA GLN A 94 -5.97 13.43 -0.51
C GLN A 94 -7.35 13.83 0.00
N LYS A 95 -8.39 13.11 -0.46
CA LYS A 95 -9.77 13.36 -0.02
C LYS A 95 -9.96 13.01 1.45
N LEU A 96 -9.34 11.94 1.92
CA LEU A 96 -9.43 11.53 3.32
C LEU A 96 -8.70 12.53 4.22
N VAL A 97 -7.51 13.02 3.83
CA VAL A 97 -6.81 14.11 4.54
C VAL A 97 -7.71 15.33 4.65
N GLU A 98 -8.29 15.80 3.53
CA GLU A 98 -9.18 16.96 3.53
C GLU A 98 -10.40 16.77 4.46
N GLN A 99 -11.01 15.60 4.44
CA GLN A 99 -12.17 15.30 5.28
C GLN A 99 -11.86 15.24 6.78
N LEU A 100 -10.68 14.70 7.15
CA LEU A 100 -10.33 14.48 8.55
C LEU A 100 -9.57 15.66 9.18
N THR A 101 -8.78 16.37 8.38
CA THR A 101 -7.87 17.42 8.88
C THR A 101 -8.23 18.83 8.39
N GLY A 102 -9.14 18.93 7.41
CA GLY A 102 -9.43 20.19 6.73
C GLY A 102 -8.34 20.68 5.78
N THR A 103 -7.25 19.94 5.60
CA THR A 103 -6.11 20.33 4.77
C THR A 103 -6.29 19.85 3.34
N ALA A 104 -6.34 20.78 2.39
CA ALA A 104 -6.37 20.46 0.96
C ALA A 104 -4.95 20.25 0.43
N LEU A 105 -4.65 19.05 -0.07
CA LEU A 105 -3.36 18.74 -0.69
C LEU A 105 -3.33 19.11 -2.16
N ALA A 106 -2.17 19.57 -2.64
CA ALA A 106 -1.96 19.87 -4.04
C ALA A 106 -2.02 18.58 -4.89
N LYS A 107 -2.70 18.68 -6.05
CA LYS A 107 -2.64 17.62 -7.08
C LYS A 107 -1.38 17.85 -7.93
N GLY A 108 -0.58 16.81 -8.14
CA GLY A 108 0.62 17.08 -8.94
C GLY A 108 1.27 15.84 -9.56
N GLU A 109 2.24 15.27 -8.88
CA GLU A 109 3.31 14.44 -9.45
C GLU A 109 2.95 12.95 -9.65
N THR A 110 1.67 12.58 -9.65
CA THR A 110 1.21 11.17 -9.71
C THR A 110 1.73 10.41 -10.94
N ARG A 111 1.97 11.12 -12.06
CA ARG A 111 2.42 10.52 -13.34
C ARG A 111 3.87 10.85 -13.70
N SER A 112 4.64 11.39 -12.75
CA SER A 112 6.05 11.72 -12.95
C SER A 112 6.92 10.47 -13.02
N ASP A 113 8.08 10.58 -13.67
CA ASP A 113 9.08 9.53 -13.67
C ASP A 113 9.80 9.48 -12.31
N TRP A 114 9.34 8.60 -11.44
CA TRP A 114 9.88 8.40 -10.09
C TRP A 114 11.17 7.58 -10.04
N LEU A 115 11.61 6.99 -11.15
CA LEU A 115 12.90 6.30 -11.24
C LEU A 115 14.03 7.24 -11.65
N ARG A 116 13.70 8.41 -12.22
CA ARG A 116 14.69 9.42 -12.60
C ARG A 116 15.36 10.01 -11.36
N ARG A 117 16.68 10.30 -11.49
CA ARG A 117 17.46 11.01 -10.47
C ARG A 117 18.20 12.19 -11.11
N PRO A 118 18.33 13.32 -10.37
CA PRO A 118 17.69 13.62 -9.07
C PRO A 118 16.19 13.83 -9.23
N LEU A 119 15.44 13.62 -8.13
CA LEU A 119 14.03 14.02 -8.07
C LEU A 119 13.92 15.55 -8.06
N SER A 120 12.87 16.08 -8.67
CA SER A 120 12.59 17.52 -8.64
C SER A 120 12.11 17.99 -7.26
N PRO A 121 12.24 19.29 -6.92
CA PRO A 121 11.67 19.83 -5.69
C PRO A 121 10.17 19.55 -5.54
N ALA A 122 9.41 19.63 -6.65
CA ALA A 122 7.98 19.32 -6.66
C ALA A 122 7.69 17.85 -6.33
N GLN A 123 8.48 16.91 -6.88
CA GLN A 123 8.38 15.49 -6.52
C GLN A 123 8.70 15.25 -5.05
N LEU A 124 9.73 15.88 -4.51
CA LEU A 124 10.11 15.73 -3.10
C LEU A 124 9.02 16.25 -2.18
N GLU A 125 8.43 17.40 -2.46
CA GLU A 125 7.31 17.93 -1.65
C GLU A 125 6.07 17.06 -1.76
N TYR A 126 5.70 16.64 -2.96
CA TYR A 126 4.58 15.71 -3.16
C TYR A 126 4.77 14.41 -2.37
N ALA A 127 5.97 13.82 -2.43
CA ALA A 127 6.29 12.60 -1.69
C ALA A 127 6.25 12.80 -0.16
N ALA A 128 6.65 13.97 0.33
CA ALA A 128 6.54 14.29 1.75
C ALA A 128 5.08 14.44 2.19
N ASP A 129 4.24 15.04 1.36
CA ASP A 129 2.81 15.21 1.63
C ASP A 129 2.05 13.87 1.70
N ASP A 130 2.47 12.87 0.94
CA ASP A 130 1.86 11.52 0.95
C ASP A 130 1.95 10.82 2.33
N VAL A 131 2.81 11.27 3.25
CA VAL A 131 2.96 10.67 4.58
C VAL A 131 2.78 11.64 5.74
N ARG A 132 2.83 12.95 5.48
CA ARG A 132 2.84 14.00 6.53
C ARG A 132 1.63 13.95 7.45
N HIS A 133 0.46 13.57 6.93
CA HIS A 133 -0.81 13.56 7.66
C HIS A 133 -1.21 12.21 8.24
N LEU A 134 -0.39 11.16 8.06
CA LEU A 134 -0.76 9.79 8.47
C LEU A 134 -0.98 9.67 9.99
N PHE A 135 -0.19 10.35 10.83
CA PHE A 135 -0.37 10.34 12.28
C PHE A 135 -1.70 10.97 12.68
N GLU A 136 -1.98 12.16 12.16
CA GLU A 136 -3.23 12.87 12.45
C GLU A 136 -4.45 12.06 12.00
N MET A 137 -4.39 11.49 10.79
CA MET A 137 -5.45 10.61 10.30
C MET A 137 -5.64 9.37 11.17
N HIS A 138 -4.54 8.75 11.63
CA HIS A 138 -4.58 7.60 12.53
C HIS A 138 -5.33 7.93 13.81
N ASP A 139 -4.95 9.04 14.47
CA ASP A 139 -5.53 9.44 15.75
C ASP A 139 -7.02 9.77 15.63
N VAL A 140 -7.39 10.50 14.59
CA VAL A 140 -8.81 10.80 14.31
C VAL A 140 -9.61 9.53 14.02
N LEU A 141 -9.09 8.64 13.17
CA LEU A 141 -9.78 7.39 12.83
C LEU A 141 -9.90 6.46 14.04
N LEU A 142 -8.87 6.37 14.86
CA LEU A 142 -8.89 5.57 16.09
C LEU A 142 -10.00 6.09 17.04
N GLY A 143 -10.07 7.41 17.25
CA GLY A 143 -11.12 8.04 18.05
C GLY A 143 -12.53 7.82 17.50
N LEU A 144 -12.70 7.61 16.19
CA LEU A 144 -14.00 7.26 15.58
C LEU A 144 -14.32 5.77 15.72
N LEU A 145 -13.32 4.89 15.67
CA LEU A 145 -13.51 3.44 15.75
C LEU A 145 -13.74 2.94 17.17
N GLU A 146 -13.12 3.56 18.18
CA GLU A 146 -13.24 3.16 19.60
C GLU A 146 -14.70 3.12 20.09
N PRO A 147 -15.50 4.20 19.96
CA PRO A 147 -16.89 4.17 20.40
C PRO A 147 -17.78 3.20 19.60
N LEU A 148 -17.35 2.82 18.39
CA LEU A 148 -18.04 1.82 17.57
C LEU A 148 -17.62 0.37 17.92
N GLY A 149 -16.62 0.18 18.77
CA GLY A 149 -16.04 -1.14 19.07
C GLY A 149 -15.38 -1.82 17.86
N ARG A 150 -14.88 -1.05 16.88
CA ARG A 150 -14.38 -1.58 15.60
C ARG A 150 -12.86 -1.53 15.44
N VAL A 151 -12.12 -1.15 16.46
CA VAL A 151 -10.64 -1.11 16.40
C VAL A 151 -10.07 -2.48 16.07
N ALA A 152 -10.52 -3.54 16.75
CA ALA A 152 -10.07 -4.90 16.49
C ALA A 152 -10.34 -5.35 15.04
N TRP A 153 -11.45 -4.91 14.43
CA TRP A 153 -11.76 -5.22 13.03
C TRP A 153 -10.76 -4.56 12.05
N ALA A 154 -10.34 -3.32 12.35
CA ALA A 154 -9.33 -2.63 11.56
C ALA A 154 -7.96 -3.33 11.68
N GLU A 155 -7.57 -3.76 12.88
CA GLU A 155 -6.34 -4.51 13.13
C GLU A 155 -6.35 -5.88 12.44
N GLU A 156 -7.43 -6.63 12.53
CA GLU A 156 -7.60 -7.94 11.88
C GLU A 156 -7.55 -7.81 10.34
N ASP A 157 -8.21 -6.80 9.78
CA ASP A 157 -8.19 -6.57 8.33
C ASP A 157 -6.78 -6.24 7.85
N ALA A 158 -6.08 -5.32 8.53
CA ALA A 158 -4.71 -4.96 8.22
C ALA A 158 -3.74 -6.16 8.37
N ALA A 159 -3.87 -6.96 9.42
CA ALA A 159 -3.09 -8.17 9.62
C ALA A 159 -3.34 -9.20 8.50
N ARG A 160 -4.58 -9.35 8.05
CA ARG A 160 -4.94 -10.23 6.93
C ARG A 160 -4.30 -9.75 5.62
N VAL A 161 -4.33 -8.44 5.34
CA VAL A 161 -3.70 -7.86 4.15
C VAL A 161 -2.18 -8.09 4.17
N ALA A 162 -1.52 -7.84 5.30
CA ALA A 162 -0.09 -8.09 5.47
C ALA A 162 0.26 -9.59 5.30
N THR A 163 -0.54 -10.48 5.89
CA THR A 163 -0.36 -11.94 5.76
C THR A 163 -0.49 -12.41 4.30
N ASN A 164 -1.49 -11.91 3.58
CA ASN A 164 -1.68 -12.23 2.17
C ASN A 164 -0.51 -11.73 1.30
N ALA A 165 -0.01 -10.52 1.56
CA ALA A 165 1.16 -9.98 0.88
C ALA A 165 2.41 -10.81 1.16
N GLN A 166 2.62 -11.28 2.39
CA GLN A 166 3.73 -12.15 2.77
C GLN A 166 3.65 -13.52 2.10
N ALA A 167 2.47 -14.14 2.08
CA ALA A 167 2.27 -15.47 1.52
C ALA A 167 2.45 -15.53 -0.01
N ASP A 168 2.36 -14.39 -0.70
CA ASP A 168 2.38 -14.32 -2.17
C ASP A 168 1.39 -15.30 -2.83
N ALA A 169 0.36 -15.61 -2.11
CA ALA A 169 -0.61 -16.63 -2.48
C ALA A 169 -1.56 -16.13 -3.54
N GLY A 170 -1.27 -15.55 -4.59
CA GLY A 170 -2.13 -15.08 -5.67
C GLY A 170 -3.64 -15.33 -5.47
N GLU A 171 -4.49 -14.71 -6.19
CA GLU A 171 -5.94 -14.92 -6.06
C GLU A 171 -6.32 -16.39 -6.33
N ARG A 172 -6.95 -17.03 -5.36
CA ARG A 172 -7.35 -18.44 -5.45
C ARG A 172 -8.30 -18.73 -6.61
N TRP A 173 -9.20 -17.77 -6.88
CA TRP A 173 -10.26 -17.89 -7.88
C TRP A 173 -10.32 -16.66 -8.81
N PRO A 174 -9.25 -16.37 -9.58
CA PRO A 174 -9.14 -15.13 -10.37
C PRO A 174 -10.22 -14.99 -11.46
N HIS A 175 -10.89 -16.06 -11.86
CA HIS A 175 -11.99 -16.00 -12.83
C HIS A 175 -13.25 -15.38 -12.23
N LEU A 176 -13.44 -15.41 -10.90
CA LEU A 176 -14.63 -14.84 -10.26
C LEU A 176 -14.62 -13.32 -10.22
N SER A 177 -13.47 -12.68 -10.37
CA SER A 177 -13.38 -11.22 -10.50
C SER A 177 -13.83 -10.71 -11.88
N LEU A 178 -13.96 -11.60 -12.86
CA LEU A 178 -14.43 -11.25 -14.20
C LEU A 178 -15.95 -11.40 -14.31
N ARG A 179 -16.64 -10.30 -14.60
CA ARG A 179 -18.11 -10.30 -14.79
C ARG A 179 -18.58 -11.32 -15.84
N SER A 180 -17.78 -11.54 -16.89
CA SER A 180 -18.09 -12.50 -17.95
C SER A 180 -18.07 -13.96 -17.48
N ALA A 181 -17.40 -14.29 -16.39
CA ALA A 181 -17.31 -15.65 -15.86
C ALA A 181 -18.69 -16.20 -15.43
N GLN A 182 -19.60 -15.34 -14.96
CA GLN A 182 -20.94 -15.75 -14.53
C GLN A 182 -21.81 -16.30 -15.66
N PHE A 183 -21.50 -15.97 -16.92
CA PHE A 183 -22.22 -16.45 -18.10
C PHE A 183 -21.65 -17.76 -18.67
N LEU A 184 -20.56 -18.27 -18.10
CA LEU A 184 -19.93 -19.50 -18.50
C LEU A 184 -20.49 -20.68 -17.71
N ASP A 185 -20.66 -21.80 -18.40
CA ASP A 185 -20.90 -23.08 -17.74
C ASP A 185 -19.68 -23.53 -16.92
N ARG A 186 -19.82 -24.61 -16.19
CA ARG A 186 -18.76 -25.15 -15.32
C ARG A 186 -17.45 -25.43 -16.08
N ASP A 187 -17.54 -25.98 -17.28
CA ASP A 187 -16.35 -26.29 -18.10
C ASP A 187 -15.69 -25.03 -18.64
N GLY A 188 -16.47 -24.04 -19.03
CA GLY A 188 -16.01 -22.73 -19.44
C GLY A 188 -15.29 -22.00 -18.29
N GLN A 189 -15.85 -22.03 -17.08
CA GLN A 189 -15.20 -21.46 -15.89
C GLN A 189 -13.87 -22.15 -15.56
N LEU A 190 -13.80 -23.49 -15.67
CA LEU A 190 -12.57 -24.24 -15.46
C LEU A 190 -11.49 -23.90 -16.51
N ARG A 191 -11.87 -23.77 -17.78
CA ARG A 191 -10.95 -23.32 -18.85
C ARG A 191 -10.44 -21.92 -18.59
N LEU A 192 -11.33 -21.00 -18.23
CA LEU A 192 -10.98 -19.61 -17.89
C LEU A 192 -10.02 -19.56 -16.68
N LEU A 193 -10.30 -20.33 -15.62
CA LEU A 193 -9.42 -20.44 -14.45
C LEU A 193 -8.00 -20.92 -14.83
N ARG A 194 -7.92 -21.96 -15.68
CA ARG A 194 -6.61 -22.48 -16.15
C ARG A 194 -5.86 -21.45 -16.98
N LEU A 195 -6.56 -20.71 -17.87
CA LEU A 195 -5.97 -19.65 -18.68
C LEU A 195 -5.44 -18.50 -17.84
N LEU A 196 -6.21 -18.03 -16.84
CA LEU A 196 -5.79 -16.95 -15.95
C LEU A 196 -4.59 -17.34 -15.09
N ARG A 197 -4.56 -18.58 -14.58
CA ARG A 197 -3.40 -19.11 -13.84
C ARG A 197 -2.16 -19.26 -14.72
N TRP A 198 -2.32 -19.67 -15.95
CA TRP A 198 -1.22 -19.72 -16.91
C TRP A 198 -0.69 -18.32 -17.23
N ARG A 199 -1.57 -17.35 -17.52
CA ARG A 199 -1.19 -15.95 -17.76
C ARG A 199 -0.43 -15.37 -16.56
N GLU A 200 -0.93 -15.59 -15.35
CA GLU A 200 -0.29 -15.16 -14.10
C GLU A 200 1.12 -15.70 -13.99
N ARG A 201 1.29 -17.01 -14.18
CA ARG A 201 2.61 -17.65 -14.12
C ARG A 201 3.56 -17.10 -15.18
N GLN A 202 3.10 -16.97 -16.42
CA GLN A 202 3.93 -16.41 -17.50
C GLN A 202 4.35 -14.96 -17.21
N ALA A 203 3.45 -14.13 -16.70
CA ALA A 203 3.75 -12.75 -16.33
C ALA A 203 4.79 -12.69 -15.21
N ARG A 204 4.67 -13.54 -14.17
CA ARG A 204 5.62 -13.64 -13.06
C ARG A 204 7.01 -14.11 -13.52
N GLU A 205 7.09 -15.16 -14.33
CA GLU A 205 8.34 -15.75 -14.81
C GLU A 205 9.11 -14.82 -15.76
N SER A 206 8.40 -14.06 -16.59
CA SER A 206 9.01 -13.14 -17.55
C SER A 206 9.14 -11.70 -17.03
N ASP A 207 8.65 -11.41 -15.82
CA ASP A 207 8.51 -10.07 -15.26
C ASP A 207 7.87 -9.06 -16.24
N ARG A 208 6.78 -9.49 -16.90
CA ARG A 208 6.03 -8.65 -17.84
C ARG A 208 4.60 -8.45 -17.34
N PRO A 209 3.97 -7.34 -17.71
CA PRO A 209 2.56 -7.08 -17.36
C PRO A 209 1.64 -8.21 -17.82
N LYS A 210 0.53 -8.40 -17.09
CA LYS A 210 -0.51 -9.42 -17.40
C LYS A 210 -1.24 -9.13 -18.69
#